data_cfa8d4bf8b905bd886c84eccef8cd8aa
#
_entry.id   cfa8d4bf8b905bd886c84eccef8cd8aa
#
_cell.length_a   1.000
_cell.length_b   1.000
_cell.length_c   1.000
_cell.angle_alpha   90.00
_cell.angle_beta   90.00
_cell.angle_gamma   90.00
#
_symmetry.space_group_name_H-M   'P 1'
#
loop_
_entity.id
_entity.type
_entity.pdbx_description
1 polymer ?
#
loop_
_entity_poly.entity_id
_entity_poly.type
_entity_poly.pdbx_seq_one_letter_code
_entity_poly.pdbx_strand_id
1 'polypeptide(L)'
;PQAGPAMLERLFENPDAANQQLGGGKAAEGFAQSYREFVSLPSAQREYRKFFLLVADAEMLPALFHCTTGKDRTGWAAAAFLSLLGVPKDQIYEDYLRSNDYILPMYREVIDGAVAAGIEEEIPLSILGVKKEYLDAAFDEMETNYGTIENYFADALGIDATRQQAIKGLYLGASWTGEAG
;
A
#
# COMPACT_ATOMS: atom_id res chain seq x y z
N PRO A 1 12.05 -3.75 -5.66
CA PRO A 1 11.90 -3.04 -6.94
C PRO A 1 11.97 -1.53 -6.70
N GLN A 2 12.82 -0.84 -7.43
CA GLN A 2 12.83 0.61 -7.45
C GLN A 2 11.68 1.05 -8.36
N ALA A 3 10.48 1.16 -7.81
CA ALA A 3 9.35 1.75 -8.49
C ALA A 3 9.36 3.26 -8.26
N GLY A 4 9.00 4.02 -9.26
CA GLY A 4 8.90 5.47 -9.15
C GLY A 4 9.62 6.23 -10.24
N PRO A 5 9.96 7.51 -10.04
CA PRO A 5 10.52 8.37 -11.09
C PRO A 5 11.76 7.80 -11.80
N ALA A 6 12.66 7.14 -11.07
CA ALA A 6 13.85 6.52 -11.66
C ALA A 6 13.55 5.34 -12.60
N MET A 7 12.40 4.67 -12.45
CA MET A 7 11.95 3.67 -13.40
C MET A 7 11.47 4.34 -14.69
N LEU A 8 10.77 5.46 -14.59
CA LEU A 8 10.26 6.20 -15.74
C LEU A 8 11.38 6.75 -16.63
N GLU A 9 12.48 7.26 -16.06
CA GLU A 9 13.61 7.74 -16.84
C GLU A 9 14.11 6.69 -17.84
N ARG A 10 14.17 5.41 -17.43
CA ARG A 10 14.55 4.30 -18.31
C ARG A 10 13.54 4.00 -19.41
N LEU A 11 12.25 4.31 -19.21
CA LEU A 11 11.22 4.11 -20.22
C LEU A 11 11.37 5.09 -21.38
N PHE A 12 11.86 6.32 -21.12
CA PHE A 12 12.12 7.31 -22.15
C PHE A 12 13.25 6.92 -23.10
N GLU A 13 14.17 6.04 -22.69
CA GLU A 13 15.26 5.58 -23.53
C GLU A 13 14.77 4.72 -24.71
N ASN A 14 13.69 3.96 -24.54
CA ASN A 14 13.10 3.11 -25.57
C ASN A 14 11.59 2.91 -25.35
N PRO A 15 10.74 3.81 -25.87
CA PRO A 15 9.29 3.76 -25.71
C PRO A 15 8.65 2.47 -26.25
N ASP A 16 9.12 1.96 -27.39
CA ASP A 16 8.56 0.73 -27.96
C ASP A 16 8.81 -0.48 -27.06
N ALA A 17 10.02 -0.60 -26.52
CA ALA A 17 10.34 -1.65 -25.57
C ALA A 17 9.55 -1.49 -24.25
N ALA A 18 9.34 -0.25 -23.80
CA ALA A 18 8.50 0.04 -22.64
C ALA A 18 7.05 -0.43 -22.86
N ASN A 19 6.44 -0.08 -23.98
CA ASN A 19 5.08 -0.50 -24.34
C ASN A 19 4.97 -2.03 -24.46
N GLN A 20 5.96 -2.68 -25.09
CA GLN A 20 5.97 -4.14 -25.20
C GLN A 20 6.08 -4.85 -23.84
N GLN A 21 6.87 -4.31 -22.92
CA GLN A 21 7.15 -4.93 -21.62
C GLN A 21 6.08 -4.60 -20.56
N LEU A 22 5.51 -3.40 -20.58
CA LEU A 22 4.67 -2.85 -19.53
C LEU A 22 3.24 -2.50 -19.99
N GLY A 23 3.01 -2.39 -21.29
CA GLY A 23 1.68 -2.11 -21.86
C GLY A 23 0.71 -3.28 -21.72
N GLY A 24 -0.55 -3.04 -22.08
CA GLY A 24 -1.60 -4.04 -21.99
C GLY A 24 -1.88 -4.52 -20.56
N GLY A 25 -1.74 -3.64 -19.58
CA GLY A 25 -2.01 -3.94 -18.17
C GLY A 25 -0.83 -4.55 -17.39
N LYS A 26 0.27 -4.94 -18.05
CA LYS A 26 1.41 -5.61 -17.37
C LYS A 26 2.07 -4.77 -16.28
N ALA A 27 2.12 -3.44 -16.45
CA ALA A 27 2.60 -2.56 -15.38
C ALA A 27 1.72 -2.68 -14.12
N ALA A 28 0.41 -2.65 -14.29
CA ALA A 28 -0.54 -2.81 -13.19
C ALA A 28 -0.44 -4.20 -12.53
N GLU A 29 -0.31 -5.27 -13.32
CA GLU A 29 -0.09 -6.63 -12.80
C GLU A 29 1.19 -6.73 -11.96
N GLY A 30 2.29 -6.10 -12.40
CA GLY A 30 3.55 -6.06 -11.65
C GLY A 30 3.42 -5.33 -10.30
N PHE A 31 2.63 -4.26 -10.27
CA PHE A 31 2.31 -3.58 -9.01
C PHE A 31 1.41 -4.44 -8.12
N ALA A 32 0.36 -5.06 -8.64
CA ALA A 32 -0.49 -5.97 -7.90
C ALA A 32 0.32 -7.13 -7.29
N GLN A 33 1.28 -7.68 -8.03
CA GLN A 33 2.20 -8.70 -7.50
C GLN A 33 3.07 -8.14 -6.37
N SER A 34 3.58 -6.93 -6.49
CA SER A 34 4.35 -6.27 -5.41
C SER A 34 3.52 -6.07 -4.15
N TYR A 35 2.22 -5.80 -4.28
CA TYR A 35 1.30 -5.68 -3.14
C TYR A 35 1.05 -7.02 -2.45
N ARG A 36 0.95 -8.15 -3.17
CA ARG A 36 0.96 -9.48 -2.56
C ARG A 36 2.24 -9.73 -1.77
N GLU A 37 3.38 -9.34 -2.34
CA GLU A 37 4.68 -9.46 -1.70
C GLU A 37 4.82 -8.62 -0.41
N PHE A 38 4.14 -7.47 -0.30
CA PHE A 38 4.08 -6.71 0.96
C PHE A 38 3.47 -7.54 2.10
N VAL A 39 2.54 -8.41 1.79
CA VAL A 39 1.86 -9.28 2.75
C VAL A 39 2.67 -10.54 3.05
N SER A 40 3.18 -11.22 2.01
CA SER A 40 3.68 -12.59 2.12
C SER A 40 5.20 -12.71 2.25
N LEU A 41 6.00 -11.71 1.81
CA LEU A 41 7.45 -11.80 1.94
C LEU A 41 7.92 -11.70 3.40
N PRO A 42 8.74 -12.65 3.89
CA PRO A 42 9.24 -12.61 5.27
C PRO A 42 10.02 -11.34 5.62
N SER A 43 10.69 -10.72 4.64
CA SER A 43 11.37 -9.44 4.84
C SER A 43 10.38 -8.28 5.05
N ALA A 44 9.29 -8.24 4.29
CA ALA A 44 8.23 -7.25 4.45
C ALA A 44 7.51 -7.42 5.80
N GLN A 45 7.15 -8.64 6.14
CA GLN A 45 6.51 -8.96 7.44
C GLN A 45 7.36 -8.50 8.62
N ARG A 46 8.68 -8.72 8.59
CA ARG A 46 9.58 -8.23 9.65
C ARG A 46 9.57 -6.71 9.79
N GLU A 47 9.54 -5.98 8.67
CA GLU A 47 9.56 -4.51 8.70
C GLU A 47 8.17 -3.94 9.09
N TYR A 48 7.07 -4.52 8.62
CA TYR A 48 5.72 -4.16 9.08
C TYR A 48 5.51 -4.48 10.57
N ARG A 49 6.05 -5.61 11.06
CA ARG A 49 6.06 -5.89 12.50
C ARG A 49 6.73 -4.76 13.29
N LYS A 50 7.92 -4.32 12.88
CA LYS A 50 8.62 -3.22 13.57
C LYS A 50 7.80 -1.95 13.54
N PHE A 51 7.24 -1.61 12.38
CA PHE A 51 6.38 -0.44 12.22
C PHE A 51 5.19 -0.49 13.17
N PHE A 52 4.43 -1.57 13.17
CA PHE A 52 3.24 -1.69 14.03
C PHE A 52 3.57 -1.72 15.52
N LEU A 53 4.74 -2.23 15.90
CA LEU A 53 5.20 -2.14 17.30
C LEU A 53 5.58 -0.71 17.70
N LEU A 54 6.12 0.09 16.78
CA LEU A 54 6.42 1.51 17.03
C LEU A 54 5.14 2.34 17.20
N VAL A 55 4.15 2.17 16.32
CA VAL A 55 2.88 2.90 16.43
C VAL A 55 1.99 2.39 17.58
N ALA A 56 2.30 1.23 18.14
CA ALA A 56 1.66 0.71 19.36
C ALA A 56 2.20 1.32 20.65
N ASP A 57 3.30 2.07 20.57
CA ASP A 57 3.93 2.70 21.74
C ASP A 57 3.46 4.15 21.87
N ALA A 58 2.73 4.46 22.94
CA ALA A 58 2.21 5.80 23.19
C ALA A 58 3.30 6.87 23.32
N GLU A 59 4.52 6.49 23.74
CA GLU A 59 5.64 7.43 23.86
C GLU A 59 6.22 7.84 22.50
N MET A 60 5.92 7.07 21.45
CA MET A 60 6.34 7.34 20.07
C MET A 60 5.33 8.21 19.29
N LEU A 61 4.24 8.63 19.92
CA LEU A 61 3.18 9.43 19.29
C LEU A 61 3.32 10.93 19.63
N PRO A 62 2.98 11.85 18.69
CA PRO A 62 2.47 11.56 17.34
C PRO A 62 3.57 11.06 16.40
N ALA A 63 3.23 10.14 15.50
CA ALA A 63 4.16 9.55 14.54
C ALA A 63 3.78 9.89 13.11
N LEU A 64 4.78 10.16 12.27
CA LEU A 64 4.65 10.26 10.82
C LEU A 64 5.40 9.09 10.18
N PHE A 65 4.76 8.40 9.26
CA PHE A 65 5.40 7.33 8.51
C PHE A 65 5.23 7.51 7.00
N HIS A 66 6.26 7.13 6.26
CA HIS A 66 6.26 7.19 4.80
C HIS A 66 7.20 6.14 4.19
N CYS A 67 7.02 5.85 2.92
CA CYS A 67 8.02 5.15 2.11
C CYS A 67 8.68 6.15 1.14
N THR A 68 9.15 5.71 -0.03
CA THR A 68 9.80 6.63 -0.99
C THR A 68 8.82 7.67 -1.53
N THR A 69 7.64 7.22 -2.00
CA THR A 69 6.58 8.08 -2.57
C THR A 69 5.35 8.22 -1.67
N GLY A 70 5.30 7.51 -0.57
CA GLY A 70 4.22 7.60 0.41
C GLY A 70 2.90 6.90 -0.01
N LYS A 71 2.86 6.16 -1.13
CA LYS A 71 1.61 5.61 -1.67
C LYS A 71 1.45 4.08 -1.54
N ASP A 72 2.52 3.29 -1.83
CA ASP A 72 2.40 1.83 -1.95
C ASP A 72 2.60 1.12 -0.61
N ARG A 73 3.86 1.03 -0.11
CA ARG A 73 4.17 0.41 1.19
C ARG A 73 3.46 1.11 2.35
N THR A 74 3.36 2.43 2.27
CA THR A 74 2.60 3.26 3.21
C THR A 74 1.11 2.99 3.10
N GLY A 75 0.59 2.85 1.87
CA GLY A 75 -0.82 2.53 1.61
C GLY A 75 -1.23 1.20 2.21
N TRP A 76 -0.43 0.13 2.02
CA TRP A 76 -0.70 -1.15 2.68
C TRP A 76 -0.61 -1.06 4.20
N ALA A 77 0.41 -0.36 4.75
CA ALA A 77 0.53 -0.17 6.19
C ALA A 77 -0.69 0.54 6.78
N ALA A 78 -1.15 1.62 6.13
CA ALA A 78 -2.34 2.35 6.53
C ALA A 78 -3.60 1.48 6.42
N ALA A 79 -3.79 0.78 5.30
CA ALA A 79 -4.95 -0.09 5.08
C ALA A 79 -5.03 -1.22 6.11
N ALA A 80 -3.92 -1.90 6.38
CA ALA A 80 -3.86 -2.96 7.39
C ALA A 80 -4.14 -2.41 8.81
N PHE A 81 -3.59 -1.24 9.13
CA PHE A 81 -3.82 -0.58 10.41
C PHE A 81 -5.27 -0.16 10.60
N LEU A 82 -5.86 0.51 9.61
CA LEU A 82 -7.27 0.92 9.63
C LEU A 82 -8.21 -0.29 9.71
N SER A 83 -7.89 -1.39 8.98
CA SER A 83 -8.64 -2.64 9.08
C SER A 83 -8.59 -3.23 10.49
N LEU A 84 -7.42 -3.25 11.13
CA LEU A 84 -7.30 -3.69 12.52
C LEU A 84 -8.14 -2.84 13.47
N LEU A 85 -8.22 -1.53 13.23
CA LEU A 85 -9.06 -0.61 14.02
C LEU A 85 -10.55 -0.75 13.72
N GLY A 86 -10.96 -1.55 12.73
CA GLY A 86 -12.36 -1.78 12.39
C GLY A 86 -12.97 -0.73 11.47
N VAL A 87 -12.14 0.05 10.76
CA VAL A 87 -12.62 1.00 9.73
C VAL A 87 -13.24 0.22 8.56
N PRO A 88 -14.43 0.60 8.07
CA PRO A 88 -15.07 -0.03 6.93
C PRO A 88 -14.18 -0.06 5.68
N LYS A 89 -14.22 -1.18 4.94
CA LYS A 89 -13.33 -1.42 3.80
C LYS A 89 -13.47 -0.34 2.71
N ASP A 90 -14.66 0.16 2.46
CA ASP A 90 -14.93 1.24 1.50
C ASP A 90 -14.21 2.55 1.87
N GLN A 91 -14.20 2.92 3.15
CA GLN A 91 -13.48 4.09 3.64
C GLN A 91 -11.96 3.93 3.54
N ILE A 92 -11.45 2.73 3.77
CA ILE A 92 -10.02 2.41 3.58
C ILE A 92 -9.62 2.60 2.11
N TYR A 93 -10.47 2.13 1.17
CA TYR A 93 -10.22 2.32 -0.25
C TYR A 93 -10.32 3.79 -0.68
N GLU A 94 -11.28 4.53 -0.14
CA GLU A 94 -11.39 5.98 -0.39
C GLU A 94 -10.13 6.70 0.04
N ASP A 95 -9.66 6.48 1.27
CA ASP A 95 -8.43 7.07 1.79
C ASP A 95 -7.21 6.71 0.91
N TYR A 96 -7.04 5.44 0.59
CA TYR A 96 -5.96 4.96 -0.25
C TYR A 96 -5.94 5.62 -1.64
N LEU A 97 -7.09 5.67 -2.32
CA LEU A 97 -7.21 6.20 -3.67
C LEU A 97 -7.03 7.72 -3.73
N ARG A 98 -7.27 8.44 -2.63
CA ARG A 98 -6.98 9.89 -2.53
C ARG A 98 -5.51 10.22 -2.74
N SER A 99 -4.61 9.25 -2.63
CA SER A 99 -3.20 9.43 -3.02
C SER A 99 -3.04 9.96 -4.43
N ASN A 100 -3.95 9.58 -5.35
CA ASN A 100 -3.93 10.05 -6.74
C ASN A 100 -4.21 11.56 -6.87
N ASP A 101 -5.01 12.14 -5.98
CA ASP A 101 -5.36 13.56 -6.00
C ASP A 101 -4.15 14.46 -5.76
N TYR A 102 -3.14 13.92 -5.08
CA TYR A 102 -1.91 14.63 -4.77
C TYR A 102 -0.75 14.26 -5.68
N ILE A 103 -0.58 12.96 -5.96
CA ILE A 103 0.62 12.49 -6.66
C ILE A 103 0.53 12.68 -8.17
N LEU A 104 -0.62 12.44 -8.80
CA LEU A 104 -0.76 12.57 -10.25
C LEU A 104 -0.57 14.01 -10.75
N PRO A 105 -1.13 15.05 -10.08
CA PRO A 105 -0.84 16.44 -10.45
C PRO A 105 0.64 16.81 -10.31
N MET A 106 1.34 16.29 -9.28
CA MET A 106 2.76 16.52 -9.06
C MET A 106 3.62 15.98 -10.21
N TYR A 107 3.21 14.86 -10.81
CA TYR A 107 3.93 14.21 -11.92
C TYR A 107 3.30 14.46 -13.29
N ARG A 108 2.40 15.42 -13.43
CA ARG A 108 1.66 15.68 -14.68
C ARG A 108 2.59 15.91 -15.87
N GLU A 109 3.60 16.74 -15.70
CA GLU A 109 4.57 17.03 -16.77
C GLU A 109 5.35 15.77 -17.19
N VAL A 110 5.68 14.89 -16.25
CA VAL A 110 6.38 13.63 -16.53
C VAL A 110 5.46 12.66 -17.28
N ILE A 111 4.19 12.58 -16.90
CA ILE A 111 3.18 11.75 -17.57
C ILE A 111 2.98 12.24 -19.01
N ASP A 112 2.74 13.55 -19.19
CA ASP A 112 2.55 14.15 -20.51
C ASP A 112 3.78 13.99 -21.40
N GLY A 113 4.98 14.13 -20.83
CA GLY A 113 6.25 13.88 -21.51
C GLY A 113 6.40 12.44 -21.98
N ALA A 114 6.01 11.46 -21.14
CA ALA A 114 6.03 10.05 -21.47
C ALA A 114 5.09 9.73 -22.65
N VAL A 115 3.87 10.25 -22.59
CA VAL A 115 2.88 10.10 -23.68
C VAL A 115 3.37 10.75 -24.97
N ALA A 116 3.95 11.96 -24.90
CA ALA A 116 4.52 12.64 -26.05
C ALA A 116 5.71 11.88 -26.66
N ALA A 117 6.46 11.11 -25.87
CA ALA A 117 7.53 10.23 -26.33
C ALA A 117 7.02 8.91 -26.93
N GLY A 118 5.70 8.65 -26.93
CA GLY A 118 5.09 7.44 -27.49
C GLY A 118 4.86 6.31 -26.49
N ILE A 119 5.00 6.56 -25.20
CA ILE A 119 4.68 5.58 -24.16
C ILE A 119 3.16 5.57 -23.93
N GLU A 120 2.55 4.38 -23.85
CA GLU A 120 1.13 4.22 -23.53
C GLU A 120 0.81 4.84 -22.17
N GLU A 121 -0.21 5.73 -22.12
CA GLU A 121 -0.56 6.52 -20.91
C GLU A 121 -0.81 5.67 -19.68
N GLU A 122 -1.35 4.46 -19.85
CA GLU A 122 -1.59 3.54 -18.74
C GLU A 122 -0.32 3.16 -17.98
N ILE A 123 0.85 3.18 -18.64
CA ILE A 123 2.13 2.79 -18.04
C ILE A 123 2.55 3.81 -16.97
N PRO A 124 2.76 5.10 -17.29
CA PRO A 124 3.12 6.08 -16.26
C PRO A 124 2.03 6.25 -15.20
N LEU A 125 0.74 6.14 -15.53
CA LEU A 125 -0.34 6.17 -14.56
C LEU A 125 -0.29 4.98 -13.61
N SER A 126 0.04 3.78 -14.09
CA SER A 126 0.20 2.59 -13.24
C SER A 126 1.40 2.69 -12.30
N ILE A 127 2.49 3.32 -12.75
CA ILE A 127 3.72 3.46 -11.96
C ILE A 127 3.60 4.58 -10.92
N LEU A 128 3.05 5.71 -11.30
CA LEU A 128 3.01 6.92 -10.46
C LEU A 128 1.78 6.99 -9.57
N GLY A 129 0.64 6.53 -10.05
CA GLY A 129 -0.60 6.48 -9.29
C GLY A 129 -0.75 5.23 -8.43
N VAL A 130 -1.93 5.11 -7.84
CA VAL A 130 -2.42 3.89 -7.19
C VAL A 130 -3.71 3.45 -7.85
N LYS A 131 -3.99 2.14 -7.81
CA LYS A 131 -5.21 1.56 -8.37
C LYS A 131 -5.86 0.66 -7.34
N LYS A 132 -7.19 0.54 -7.41
CA LYS A 132 -7.96 -0.34 -6.52
C LYS A 132 -7.43 -1.76 -6.53
N GLU A 133 -7.12 -2.30 -7.71
CA GLU A 133 -6.62 -3.66 -7.88
C GLU A 133 -5.27 -3.95 -7.20
N TYR A 134 -4.49 -2.92 -6.88
CA TYR A 134 -3.26 -3.11 -6.11
C TYR A 134 -3.58 -3.45 -4.65
N LEU A 135 -4.48 -2.68 -4.06
CA LEU A 135 -4.90 -2.92 -2.68
C LEU A 135 -5.76 -4.19 -2.58
N ASP A 136 -6.61 -4.49 -3.60
CA ASP A 136 -7.32 -5.76 -3.72
C ASP A 136 -6.32 -6.93 -3.64
N ALA A 137 -5.22 -6.89 -4.40
CA ALA A 137 -4.22 -7.95 -4.42
C ALA A 137 -3.58 -8.19 -3.04
N ALA A 138 -3.35 -7.13 -2.25
CA ALA A 138 -2.85 -7.27 -0.89
C ALA A 138 -3.89 -7.88 0.06
N PHE A 139 -5.14 -7.42 -0.01
CA PHE A 139 -6.21 -8.00 0.81
C PHE A 139 -6.50 -9.45 0.44
N ASP A 140 -6.56 -9.78 -0.85
CA ASP A 140 -6.76 -11.16 -1.32
C ASP A 140 -5.64 -12.10 -0.83
N GLU A 141 -4.38 -11.64 -0.88
CA GLU A 141 -3.23 -12.38 -0.37
C GLU A 141 -3.34 -12.59 1.14
N MET A 142 -3.74 -11.54 1.89
CA MET A 142 -3.94 -11.58 3.34
C MET A 142 -5.08 -12.54 3.69
N GLU A 143 -6.23 -12.43 3.02
CA GLU A 143 -7.39 -13.27 3.26
C GLU A 143 -7.10 -14.74 2.90
N THR A 144 -6.38 -14.99 1.81
CA THR A 144 -6.01 -16.35 1.38
C THR A 144 -5.07 -17.03 2.38
N ASN A 145 -4.07 -16.32 2.90
CA ASN A 145 -3.05 -16.92 3.75
C ASN A 145 -3.43 -16.96 5.24
N TYR A 146 -4.24 -15.99 5.70
CA TYR A 146 -4.51 -15.78 7.14
C TYR A 146 -6.00 -15.71 7.48
N GLY A 147 -6.88 -15.54 6.50
CA GLY A 147 -8.32 -15.47 6.67
C GLY A 147 -8.81 -14.10 7.17
N THR A 148 -8.20 -13.56 8.22
CA THR A 148 -8.60 -12.28 8.83
C THR A 148 -7.41 -11.36 9.08
N ILE A 149 -7.68 -10.08 9.24
CA ILE A 149 -6.64 -9.10 9.58
C ILE A 149 -6.00 -9.39 10.94
N GLU A 150 -6.80 -9.85 11.91
CA GLU A 150 -6.30 -10.22 13.23
C GLU A 150 -5.32 -11.39 13.17
N ASN A 151 -5.63 -12.40 12.35
CA ASN A 151 -4.73 -13.54 12.13
C ASN A 151 -3.45 -13.10 11.39
N TYR A 152 -3.55 -12.21 10.39
CA TYR A 152 -2.37 -11.63 9.74
C TYR A 152 -1.45 -10.95 10.75
N PHE A 153 -2.02 -10.13 11.66
CA PHE A 153 -1.24 -9.50 12.71
C PHE A 153 -0.63 -10.53 13.68
N ALA A 154 -1.37 -11.58 14.05
CA ALA A 154 -0.88 -12.60 14.97
C ALA A 154 0.18 -13.51 14.32
N ASP A 155 -0.13 -14.10 13.18
CA ASP A 155 0.63 -15.20 12.59
C ASP A 155 1.78 -14.70 11.71
N ALA A 156 1.54 -13.66 10.87
CA ALA A 156 2.56 -13.09 10.00
C ALA A 156 3.46 -12.10 10.73
N LEU A 157 2.86 -11.22 11.55
CA LEU A 157 3.59 -10.13 12.21
C LEU A 157 3.96 -10.45 13.66
N GLY A 158 3.45 -11.55 14.24
CA GLY A 158 3.70 -11.93 15.63
C GLY A 158 3.20 -10.88 16.64
N ILE A 159 2.11 -10.19 16.31
CA ILE A 159 1.41 -9.22 17.17
C ILE A 159 0.15 -9.90 17.69
N ASP A 160 0.23 -10.48 18.87
CA ASP A 160 -0.82 -11.26 19.49
C ASP A 160 -2.08 -10.44 19.83
N ALA A 161 -3.18 -11.12 20.16
CA ALA A 161 -4.47 -10.50 20.44
C ALA A 161 -4.39 -9.46 21.58
N THR A 162 -3.53 -9.67 22.59
CA THR A 162 -3.35 -8.71 23.69
C THR A 162 -2.76 -7.39 23.18
N ARG A 163 -1.75 -7.47 22.33
CA ARG A 163 -1.13 -6.27 21.70
C ARG A 163 -2.08 -5.60 20.72
N GLN A 164 -2.83 -6.38 19.93
CA GLN A 164 -3.87 -5.83 19.06
C GLN A 164 -4.92 -5.04 19.84
N GLN A 165 -5.37 -5.55 20.99
CA GLN A 165 -6.30 -4.83 21.87
C GLN A 165 -5.66 -3.56 22.46
N ALA A 166 -4.39 -3.60 22.82
CA ALA A 166 -3.68 -2.40 23.29
C ALA A 166 -3.60 -1.32 22.19
N ILE A 167 -3.34 -1.71 20.93
CA ILE A 167 -3.38 -0.80 19.77
C ILE A 167 -4.79 -0.20 19.63
N LYS A 168 -5.83 -1.03 19.60
CA LYS A 168 -7.22 -0.57 19.49
C LYS A 168 -7.56 0.41 20.63
N GLY A 169 -7.19 0.10 21.87
CA GLY A 169 -7.40 0.98 23.03
C GLY A 169 -6.68 2.32 22.92
N LEU A 170 -5.48 2.35 22.38
CA LEU A 170 -4.68 3.57 22.19
C LEU A 170 -5.31 4.53 21.17
N TYR A 171 -5.84 4.02 20.08
CA TYR A 171 -6.35 4.83 18.95
C TYR A 171 -7.85 5.09 19.00
N LEU A 172 -8.63 4.20 19.59
CA LEU A 172 -10.10 4.32 19.69
C LEU A 172 -10.58 4.82 21.06
N GLY A 173 -9.67 4.87 22.04
CA GLY A 173 -9.98 5.26 23.41
C GLY A 173 -10.47 4.10 24.30
N ALA A 174 -10.39 4.28 25.62
CA ALA A 174 -10.71 3.25 26.62
C ALA A 174 -12.18 2.81 26.66
N SER A 175 -13.08 3.47 25.92
CA SER A 175 -14.51 3.14 25.85
C SER A 175 -14.86 2.19 24.69
N TRP A 176 -13.90 1.76 23.89
CA TRP A 176 -14.18 0.84 22.78
C TRP A 176 -14.41 -0.59 23.30
N THR A 177 -15.65 -1.08 23.19
CA THR A 177 -16.08 -2.38 23.75
C THR A 177 -16.03 -3.54 22.76
N GLY A 178 -15.59 -3.31 21.51
CA GLY A 178 -15.43 -4.37 20.51
C GLY A 178 -16.70 -4.85 19.83
N GLU A 179 -17.84 -4.20 20.05
CA GLU A 179 -19.06 -4.52 19.31
C GLU A 179 -19.09 -3.77 17.98
N ALA A 180 -18.65 -4.44 16.92
CA ALA A 180 -18.95 -4.04 15.56
C ALA A 180 -20.32 -4.63 15.19
N GLY A 181 -21.27 -3.75 14.83
CA GLY A 181 -22.57 -4.14 14.31
C GLY A 181 -22.51 -4.69 12.87
#